data_8d21dd989c59b8fdbe26f1ea65614f8b
#
_entry.id   8d21dd989c59b8fdbe26f1ea65614f8b
#
_cell.length_a   1.000
_cell.length_b   1.000
_cell.length_c   1.000
_cell.angle_alpha   90.00
_cell.angle_beta   90.00
_cell.angle_gamma   90.00
#
_symmetry.space_group_name_H-M   'P 1'
#
loop_
_entity.id
_entity.type
_entity.pdbx_description
1 polymer ?
#
loop_
_entity_poly.entity_id
_entity_poly.type
_entity_poly.pdbx_seq_one_letter_code
_entity_poly.pdbx_strand_id
1 'polypeptide(L)'
;MLIGIIADTHNNVEMIIKAVSYLRSRRINTLIHAGDLSSPQMLDFFRGFDLYIVLGNDDCSNDEMNEKLASLGLEPACCAKEFEFDGKKFILFHGDNVPMFRDAVNSEKYDYIIKGHLHCVENYERKNTRIINPGSLRKGEENTIAVLDTST
;
A
#
# COMPACT_ATOMS: atom_id res chain seq x y z
N MET A 1 -16.16 1.85 4.78
CA MET A 1 -15.86 1.95 3.33
C MET A 1 -15.00 0.77 2.88
N LEU A 2 -14.95 0.48 1.54
CA LEU A 2 -14.05 -0.55 1.02
C LEU A 2 -12.76 0.07 0.51
N ILE A 3 -11.62 -0.51 0.88
CA ILE A 3 -10.27 -0.07 0.52
C ILE A 3 -9.53 -1.23 -0.11
N GLY A 4 -8.96 -1.03 -1.31
CA GLY A 4 -8.03 -1.98 -1.91
C GLY A 4 -6.62 -1.78 -1.34
N ILE A 5 -5.91 -2.88 -1.08
CA ILE A 5 -4.53 -2.83 -0.58
C ILE A 5 -3.67 -3.75 -1.44
N ILE A 6 -2.60 -3.21 -1.99
CA ILE A 6 -1.60 -3.92 -2.78
C ILE A 6 -0.19 -3.55 -2.32
N ALA A 7 0.78 -4.38 -2.61
CA ALA A 7 2.20 -4.15 -2.32
C ALA A 7 3.08 -4.94 -3.30
N ASP A 8 4.35 -4.58 -3.34
CA ASP A 8 5.39 -5.40 -3.99
C ASP A 8 5.01 -5.79 -5.44
N THR A 9 4.64 -4.78 -6.22
CA THR A 9 4.17 -4.97 -7.61
C THR A 9 5.31 -5.23 -8.60
N HIS A 10 6.52 -4.73 -8.30
CA HIS A 10 7.77 -5.00 -9.04
C HIS A 10 7.60 -5.03 -10.56
N ASN A 11 6.98 -3.99 -11.12
CA ASN A 11 6.72 -3.85 -12.57
C ASN A 11 5.91 -5.01 -13.20
N ASN A 12 5.19 -5.80 -12.42
CA ASN A 12 4.35 -6.86 -12.97
C ASN A 12 3.03 -6.29 -13.53
N VAL A 13 3.11 -5.74 -14.75
CA VAL A 13 1.99 -5.08 -15.43
C VAL A 13 0.76 -5.98 -15.53
N GLU A 14 0.94 -7.27 -15.83
CA GLU A 14 -0.17 -8.21 -15.95
C GLU A 14 -0.98 -8.30 -14.66
N MET A 15 -0.30 -8.46 -13.53
CA MET A 15 -0.97 -8.61 -12.23
C MET A 15 -1.50 -7.27 -11.71
N ILE A 16 -0.82 -6.15 -12.00
CA ILE A 16 -1.34 -4.80 -11.71
C ILE A 16 -2.68 -4.60 -12.43
N ILE A 17 -2.77 -4.92 -13.72
CA ILE A 17 -4.01 -4.79 -14.51
C ILE A 17 -5.12 -5.66 -13.92
N LYS A 18 -4.82 -6.91 -13.56
CA LYS A 18 -5.79 -7.83 -12.94
C LYS A 18 -6.31 -7.27 -11.60
N ALA A 19 -5.40 -6.82 -10.74
CA ALA A 19 -5.75 -6.24 -9.44
C ALA A 19 -6.63 -4.98 -9.60
N VAL A 20 -6.22 -4.04 -10.45
CA VAL A 20 -6.97 -2.81 -10.73
C VAL A 20 -8.35 -3.12 -11.31
N SER A 21 -8.45 -4.06 -12.26
CA SER A 21 -9.72 -4.48 -12.87
C SER A 21 -10.66 -5.09 -11.83
N TYR A 22 -10.13 -5.95 -10.96
CA TYR A 22 -10.90 -6.52 -9.86
C TYR A 22 -11.44 -5.44 -8.91
N LEU A 23 -10.58 -4.53 -8.44
CA LEU A 23 -10.97 -3.47 -7.52
C LEU A 23 -12.06 -2.56 -8.13
N ARG A 24 -11.91 -2.19 -9.42
CA ARG A 24 -12.91 -1.40 -10.14
C ARG A 24 -14.25 -2.13 -10.29
N SER A 25 -14.22 -3.44 -10.57
CA SER A 25 -15.45 -4.26 -10.67
C SER A 25 -16.21 -4.30 -9.35
N ARG A 26 -15.52 -4.14 -8.23
CA ARG A 26 -16.09 -4.05 -6.87
C ARG A 26 -16.45 -2.62 -6.47
N ARG A 27 -16.29 -1.63 -7.38
CA ARG A 27 -16.51 -0.20 -7.13
C ARG A 27 -15.66 0.34 -5.97
N ILE A 28 -14.47 -0.19 -5.80
CA ILE A 28 -13.49 0.28 -4.83
C ILE A 28 -12.71 1.42 -5.48
N ASN A 29 -12.76 2.60 -4.87
CA ASN A 29 -12.14 3.81 -5.39
C ASN A 29 -10.91 4.24 -4.61
N THR A 30 -10.71 3.72 -3.40
CA THR A 30 -9.54 4.00 -2.56
C THR A 30 -8.56 2.85 -2.66
N LEU A 31 -7.30 3.16 -2.96
CA LEU A 31 -6.21 2.19 -3.12
C LEU A 31 -5.03 2.57 -2.25
N ILE A 32 -4.53 1.61 -1.48
CA ILE A 32 -3.27 1.72 -0.74
C ILE A 32 -2.22 0.85 -1.43
N HIS A 33 -1.05 1.44 -1.71
CA HIS A 33 0.12 0.73 -2.23
C HIS A 33 1.27 0.81 -1.22
N ALA A 34 1.66 -0.31 -0.67
CA ALA A 34 2.63 -0.38 0.42
C ALA A 34 4.11 -0.51 -0.05
N GLY A 35 4.44 0.06 -1.23
CA GLY A 35 5.82 0.15 -1.71
C GLY A 35 6.25 -0.98 -2.63
N ASP A 36 7.48 -0.87 -3.13
CA ASP A 36 8.09 -1.71 -4.16
C ASP A 36 7.29 -1.74 -5.47
N LEU A 37 7.07 -0.53 -5.99
CA LEU A 37 6.50 -0.28 -7.31
C LEU A 37 7.50 -0.58 -8.44
N SER A 38 8.76 -0.27 -8.19
CA SER A 38 9.97 -0.33 -9.01
C SER A 38 10.10 0.81 -10.02
N SER A 39 9.11 1.14 -10.82
CA SER A 39 9.23 2.27 -11.77
C SER A 39 8.04 3.23 -11.72
N PRO A 40 8.29 4.55 -11.87
CA PRO A 40 7.26 5.58 -11.79
C PRO A 40 6.11 5.40 -12.78
N GLN A 41 6.39 4.79 -13.96
CA GLN A 41 5.40 4.56 -15.01
C GLN A 41 4.25 3.65 -14.56
N MET A 42 4.48 2.80 -13.56
CA MET A 42 3.44 1.93 -12.99
C MET A 42 2.32 2.72 -12.33
N LEU A 43 2.59 3.93 -11.86
CA LEU A 43 1.57 4.82 -11.29
C LEU A 43 0.43 5.15 -12.26
N ASP A 44 0.67 5.07 -13.58
CA ASP A 44 -0.38 5.32 -14.58
C ASP A 44 -1.55 4.33 -14.48
N PHE A 45 -1.31 3.11 -14.04
CA PHE A 45 -2.35 2.09 -13.87
C PHE A 45 -3.32 2.44 -12.73
N PHE A 46 -2.90 3.28 -11.79
CA PHE A 46 -3.69 3.65 -10.61
C PHE A 46 -4.47 4.96 -10.79
N ARG A 47 -4.45 5.55 -11.99
CA ARG A 47 -5.26 6.74 -12.28
C ARG A 47 -6.73 6.51 -11.99
N GLY A 48 -7.36 7.48 -11.33
CA GLY A 48 -8.78 7.42 -10.95
C GLY A 48 -9.04 6.74 -9.61
N PHE A 49 -8.01 6.21 -8.93
CA PHE A 49 -8.10 5.88 -7.52
C PHE A 49 -7.70 7.07 -6.65
N ASP A 50 -8.32 7.15 -5.49
CA ASP A 50 -7.79 7.92 -4.35
C ASP A 50 -6.63 7.10 -3.78
N LEU A 51 -5.40 7.46 -4.20
CA LEU A 51 -4.20 6.64 -4.01
C LEU A 51 -3.37 7.08 -2.80
N TYR A 52 -3.14 6.17 -1.89
CA TYR A 52 -2.22 6.29 -0.76
C TYR A 52 -1.02 5.39 -1.00
N ILE A 53 0.16 5.98 -1.21
CA ILE A 53 1.37 5.23 -1.56
C ILE A 53 2.56 5.67 -0.71
N VAL A 54 3.41 4.71 -0.37
CA VAL A 54 4.76 4.91 0.15
C VAL A 54 5.76 4.21 -0.76
N LEU A 55 7.03 4.56 -0.65
CA LEU A 55 8.10 3.88 -1.36
C LEU A 55 8.67 2.75 -0.52
N GLY A 56 9.05 1.68 -1.19
CA GLY A 56 9.80 0.56 -0.63
C GLY A 56 11.30 0.66 -0.92
N ASN A 57 12.03 -0.37 -0.52
CA ASN A 57 13.49 -0.42 -0.68
C ASN A 57 13.94 -0.58 -2.15
N ASP A 58 13.08 -1.10 -3.03
CA ASP A 58 13.35 -1.19 -4.48
C ASP A 58 12.90 0.06 -5.26
N ASP A 59 12.33 1.04 -4.59
CA ASP A 59 11.89 2.29 -5.19
C ASP A 59 12.93 3.40 -5.02
N CYS A 60 13.06 4.25 -6.02
CA CYS A 60 13.94 5.42 -5.95
C CYS A 60 13.11 6.68 -5.69
N SER A 61 13.42 7.38 -4.59
CA SER A 61 12.94 8.75 -4.37
C SER A 61 13.83 9.72 -5.16
N ASN A 62 13.48 9.94 -6.40
CA ASN A 62 14.19 10.85 -7.31
C ASN A 62 13.21 11.81 -7.98
N ASP A 63 13.76 12.73 -8.80
CA ASP A 63 12.96 13.75 -9.48
C ASP A 63 11.90 13.12 -10.38
N GLU A 64 12.23 12.05 -11.11
CA GLU A 64 11.28 11.34 -11.99
C GLU A 64 10.08 10.79 -11.23
N MET A 65 10.31 10.14 -10.08
CA MET A 65 9.24 9.63 -9.22
C MET A 65 8.37 10.79 -8.69
N ASN A 66 9.00 11.86 -8.22
CA ASN A 66 8.28 13.00 -7.66
C ASN A 66 7.48 13.75 -8.73
N GLU A 67 8.04 13.94 -9.93
CA GLU A 67 7.32 14.52 -11.07
C GLU A 67 6.10 13.66 -11.45
N LYS A 68 6.26 12.34 -11.44
CA LYS A 68 5.18 11.41 -11.74
C LYS A 68 4.07 11.46 -10.68
N LEU A 69 4.42 11.47 -9.39
CA LEU A 69 3.47 11.63 -8.29
C LEU A 69 2.72 12.96 -8.42
N ALA A 70 3.44 14.06 -8.64
CA ALA A 70 2.84 15.38 -8.82
C ALA A 70 1.87 15.42 -10.01
N SER A 71 2.19 14.73 -11.12
CA SER A 71 1.31 14.64 -12.30
C SER A 71 -0.03 13.96 -12.01
N LEU A 72 -0.12 13.21 -10.91
CA LEU A 72 -1.32 12.55 -10.42
C LEU A 72 -1.99 13.31 -9.25
N GLY A 73 -1.47 14.49 -8.91
CA GLY A 73 -1.95 15.29 -7.78
C GLY A 73 -1.58 14.70 -6.41
N LEU A 74 -0.52 13.88 -6.37
CA LEU A 74 -0.04 13.24 -5.15
C LEU A 74 1.14 14.01 -4.54
N GLU A 75 1.30 13.88 -3.22
CA GLU A 75 2.44 14.42 -2.49
C GLU A 75 3.75 13.73 -2.91
N PRO A 76 4.90 14.40 -2.70
CA PRO A 76 6.20 13.78 -2.92
C PRO A 76 6.36 12.45 -2.19
N ALA A 77 7.28 11.65 -2.71
CA ALA A 77 7.59 10.33 -2.18
C ALA A 77 7.97 10.37 -0.69
N CYS A 78 7.43 9.45 0.08
CA CYS A 78 7.70 9.30 1.52
C CYS A 78 7.84 7.82 1.90
N CYS A 79 8.50 7.56 3.03
CA CYS A 79 8.69 6.20 3.56
C CYS A 79 7.59 5.77 4.54
N ALA A 80 6.79 6.71 5.04
CA ALA A 80 5.64 6.44 5.90
C ALA A 80 4.56 7.51 5.72
N LYS A 81 3.31 7.10 5.82
CA LYS A 81 2.15 8.00 5.71
C LYS A 81 1.09 7.65 6.75
N GLU A 82 0.63 8.66 7.49
CA GLU A 82 -0.49 8.54 8.42
C GLU A 82 -1.75 9.15 7.79
N PHE A 83 -2.89 8.50 7.99
CA PHE A 83 -4.20 9.00 7.53
C PHE A 83 -5.32 8.37 8.34
N GLU A 84 -6.54 8.84 8.12
CA GLU A 84 -7.73 8.36 8.83
C GLU A 84 -8.87 8.08 7.84
N PHE A 85 -9.56 6.95 8.04
CA PHE A 85 -10.79 6.59 7.35
C PHE A 85 -11.84 6.12 8.36
N ASP A 86 -13.06 6.63 8.24
CA ASP A 86 -14.20 6.25 9.10
C ASP A 86 -13.86 6.32 10.61
N GLY A 87 -13.05 7.31 11.02
CA GLY A 87 -12.61 7.48 12.41
C GLY A 87 -11.54 6.47 12.86
N LYS A 88 -10.99 5.66 11.95
CA LYS A 88 -9.90 4.72 12.20
C LYS A 88 -8.57 5.29 11.74
N LYS A 89 -7.55 5.18 12.57
CA LYS A 89 -6.20 5.69 12.32
C LYS A 89 -5.32 4.63 11.69
N PHE A 90 -4.73 4.99 10.57
CA PHE A 90 -3.84 4.16 9.78
C PHE A 90 -2.42 4.70 9.80
N ILE A 91 -1.45 3.78 9.77
CA ILE A 91 -0.10 4.07 9.33
C ILE A 91 0.28 3.09 8.21
N LEU A 92 0.85 3.63 7.15
CA LEU A 92 1.34 2.93 5.98
C LEU A 92 2.85 3.11 5.89
N PHE A 93 3.60 2.02 5.74
CA PHE A 93 5.03 2.01 5.41
C PHE A 93 5.37 0.69 4.73
N HIS A 94 6.55 0.61 4.08
CA HIS A 94 6.87 -0.60 3.32
C HIS A 94 7.08 -1.85 4.19
N GLY A 95 7.77 -1.70 5.32
CA GLY A 95 7.97 -2.82 6.26
C GLY A 95 9.41 -3.32 6.35
N ASP A 96 10.33 -2.76 5.57
CA ASP A 96 11.77 -3.02 5.63
C ASP A 96 12.45 -2.42 6.89
N ASN A 97 11.84 -1.39 7.48
CA ASN A 97 12.32 -0.74 8.70
C ASN A 97 11.68 -1.39 9.94
N VAL A 98 12.34 -2.42 10.50
CA VAL A 98 11.88 -3.16 11.69
C VAL A 98 11.68 -2.26 12.93
N PRO A 99 12.60 -1.32 13.26
CA PRO A 99 12.36 -0.36 14.33
C PRO A 99 11.08 0.44 14.17
N MET A 100 10.81 0.96 12.98
CA MET A 100 9.58 1.72 12.69
C MET A 100 8.32 0.87 12.96
N PHE A 101 8.31 -0.37 12.49
CA PHE A 101 7.21 -1.30 12.73
C PHE A 101 6.99 -1.54 14.24
N ARG A 102 8.06 -1.83 14.97
CA ARG A 102 8.00 -2.05 16.43
C ARG A 102 7.47 -0.82 17.15
N ASP A 103 7.94 0.37 16.78
CA ASP A 103 7.54 1.61 17.42
C ASP A 103 6.08 1.96 17.11
N ALA A 104 5.63 1.72 15.86
CA ALA A 104 4.22 1.89 15.48
C ALA A 104 3.28 0.99 16.32
N VAL A 105 3.63 -0.30 16.48
CA VAL A 105 2.87 -1.24 17.32
C VAL A 105 2.89 -0.82 18.78
N ASN A 106 4.05 -0.42 19.31
CA ASN A 106 4.19 -0.06 20.72
C ASN A 106 3.51 1.26 21.08
N SER A 107 3.33 2.15 20.11
CA SER A 107 2.65 3.44 20.32
C SER A 107 1.17 3.28 20.68
N GLU A 108 0.54 2.16 20.25
CA GLU A 108 -0.89 1.90 20.38
C GLU A 108 -1.78 3.03 19.80
N LYS A 109 -1.19 3.82 18.90
CA LYS A 109 -1.83 5.02 18.30
C LYS A 109 -2.74 4.66 17.13
N TYR A 110 -2.48 3.55 16.45
CA TYR A 110 -3.11 3.18 15.18
C TYR A 110 -4.06 2.00 15.34
N ASP A 111 -5.21 2.07 14.66
CA ASP A 111 -6.12 0.94 14.51
C ASP A 111 -5.58 -0.06 13.49
N TYR A 112 -4.91 0.46 12.43
CA TYR A 112 -4.35 -0.35 11.35
C TYR A 112 -2.91 0.02 11.04
N ILE A 113 -2.07 -1.00 10.87
CA ILE A 113 -0.74 -0.92 10.24
C ILE A 113 -0.80 -1.65 8.92
N ILE A 114 -0.55 -0.93 7.82
CA ILE A 114 -0.47 -1.50 6.48
C ILE A 114 0.99 -1.56 6.05
N LYS A 115 1.44 -2.72 5.61
CA LYS A 115 2.82 -2.94 5.16
C LYS A 115 2.92 -3.96 4.03
N GLY A 116 4.07 -4.05 3.37
CA GLY A 116 4.46 -5.05 2.37
C GLY A 116 5.76 -5.76 2.75
N HIS A 117 6.72 -5.79 1.82
CA HIS A 117 8.10 -6.24 1.94
C HIS A 117 8.30 -7.76 2.10
N LEU A 118 7.57 -8.43 2.96
CA LEU A 118 7.76 -9.86 3.23
C LEU A 118 7.17 -10.77 2.16
N HIS A 119 6.46 -10.22 1.16
CA HIS A 119 5.79 -10.95 0.08
C HIS A 119 4.86 -12.07 0.56
N CYS A 120 4.35 -11.97 1.77
CA CYS A 120 3.43 -12.96 2.34
C CYS A 120 2.20 -12.27 2.94
N VAL A 121 1.07 -12.96 2.88
CA VAL A 121 -0.17 -12.43 3.46
C VAL A 121 -0.07 -12.46 4.98
N GLU A 122 -0.32 -11.31 5.60
CA GLU A 122 -0.46 -11.17 7.04
C GLU A 122 -1.76 -10.45 7.36
N ASN A 123 -2.51 -10.99 8.30
CA ASN A 123 -3.73 -10.38 8.81
C ASN A 123 -3.93 -10.84 10.26
N TYR A 124 -3.38 -10.10 11.20
CA TYR A 124 -3.43 -10.45 12.62
C TYR A 124 -3.52 -9.21 13.50
N GLU A 125 -3.89 -9.40 14.74
CA GLU A 125 -3.92 -8.34 15.76
C GLU A 125 -2.71 -8.46 16.69
N ARG A 126 -2.14 -7.32 17.01
CA ARG A 126 -1.11 -7.19 18.03
C ARG A 126 -1.40 -5.97 18.88
N LYS A 127 -1.57 -6.17 20.20
CA LYS A 127 -2.18 -5.19 21.09
C LYS A 127 -3.55 -4.78 20.52
N ASN A 128 -3.79 -3.50 20.32
CA ASN A 128 -5.06 -2.97 19.80
C ASN A 128 -4.97 -2.59 18.30
N THR A 129 -3.93 -3.05 17.62
CA THR A 129 -3.64 -2.69 16.22
C THR A 129 -3.78 -3.91 15.32
N ARG A 130 -4.51 -3.78 14.22
CA ARG A 130 -4.57 -4.79 13.16
C ARG A 130 -3.46 -4.57 12.15
N ILE A 131 -2.65 -5.59 11.93
CA ILE A 131 -1.54 -5.59 10.96
C ILE A 131 -2.00 -6.30 9.70
N ILE A 132 -1.85 -5.63 8.55
CA ILE A 132 -2.22 -6.16 7.24
C ILE A 132 -1.02 -6.04 6.29
N ASN A 133 -0.64 -7.18 5.71
CA ASN A 133 0.22 -7.27 4.55
C ASN A 133 -0.59 -7.98 3.44
N PRO A 134 -0.81 -7.36 2.27
CA PRO A 134 -1.64 -7.96 1.23
C PRO A 134 -0.96 -9.12 0.49
N GLY A 135 0.31 -9.38 0.75
CA GLY A 135 1.17 -10.25 -0.04
C GLY A 135 1.86 -9.48 -1.16
N SER A 136 2.16 -10.12 -2.26
CA SER A 136 2.95 -9.58 -3.37
C SER A 136 2.24 -9.78 -4.70
N LEU A 137 2.50 -8.87 -5.65
CA LEU A 137 2.16 -9.05 -7.07
C LEU A 137 3.39 -9.34 -7.93
N ARG A 138 4.54 -9.63 -7.31
CA ARG A 138 5.79 -9.95 -8.01
C ARG A 138 5.64 -11.19 -8.89
N LYS A 139 6.27 -11.16 -10.06
CA LYS A 139 6.25 -12.30 -11.00
C LYS A 139 6.92 -13.53 -10.40
N GLY A 140 6.27 -14.68 -10.56
CA GLY A 140 6.79 -15.98 -10.09
C GLY A 140 6.45 -16.29 -8.63
N GLU A 141 5.68 -15.45 -7.97
CA GLU A 141 5.20 -15.65 -6.60
C GLU A 141 3.69 -15.91 -6.58
N GLU A 142 3.15 -16.35 -5.44
CA GLU A 142 1.72 -16.36 -5.21
C GLU A 142 1.23 -14.91 -5.13
N ASN A 143 0.39 -14.53 -6.07
CA ASN A 143 -0.08 -13.14 -6.17
C ASN A 143 -1.40 -12.94 -5.43
N THR A 144 -1.40 -12.02 -4.50
CA THR A 144 -2.53 -11.69 -3.63
C THR A 144 -2.70 -10.18 -3.47
N ILE A 145 -3.92 -9.77 -3.19
CA ILE A 145 -4.30 -8.43 -2.77
C ILE A 145 -5.19 -8.53 -1.53
N ALA A 146 -5.38 -7.44 -0.82
CA ALA A 146 -6.36 -7.38 0.26
C ALA A 146 -7.47 -6.36 -0.06
N VAL A 147 -8.67 -6.63 0.46
CA VAL A 147 -9.76 -5.67 0.51
C VAL A 147 -10.18 -5.54 1.97
N LEU A 148 -10.09 -4.32 2.48
CA LEU A 148 -10.47 -3.97 3.85
C LEU A 148 -11.83 -3.27 3.82
N ASP A 149 -12.76 -3.73 4.67
CA ASP A 149 -13.98 -3.01 4.99
C ASP A 149 -13.81 -2.33 6.35
N THR A 150 -13.79 -0.99 6.36
CA THR A 150 -13.62 -0.19 7.60
C THR A 150 -14.91 -0.06 8.42
N SER A 151 -16.05 -0.54 7.90
CA SER A 151 -17.34 -0.48 8.59
C SER A 151 -17.60 -1.63 9.56
N THR A 152 -16.69 -2.59 9.60
CA THR A 152 -16.80 -3.81 10.45
C THR A 152 -15.89 -3.77 11.67
#